data_0cd0890eec7d820f2b86e55b9ea3c14a
#
_entry.id   0cd0890eec7d820f2b86e55b9ea3c14a
#
_cell.length_a   1.000
_cell.length_b   1.000
_cell.length_c   1.000
_cell.angle_alpha   90.00
_cell.angle_beta   90.00
_cell.angle_gamma   90.00
#
_symmetry.space_group_name_H-M   'P 1'
#
loop_
_entity.id
_entity.type
_entity.pdbx_description
1 polymer ?
#
loop_
_entity_poly.entity_id
_entity_poly.type
_entity_poly.pdbx_seq_one_letter_code
_entity_poly.pdbx_strand_id
1 'polypeptide(L)'
;AFAQAVRALGPRPLQVQLSGDLGAGKTTLSRAILHGLGHTGRVRSPTYTLVEPYEVPGASGTQKVYHFDLYRFVDPEEWTDAGFRDCFAEPALCLVEWPEKAQALLGTPDLHIALAVDTVHETYDDGVEHAPRLARLSARTPTGLQLLQLLPPC
;
A
#
# COMPACT_ATOMS: atom_id res chain seq x y z
N ALA A 1 -10.12 -7.30 7.17
CA ALA A 1 -9.00 -8.23 7.42
C ALA A 1 -7.65 -7.52 7.47
N PHE A 2 -7.13 -6.91 6.36
CA PHE A 2 -5.79 -6.32 6.31
C PHE A 2 -5.55 -5.25 7.37
N ALA A 3 -6.44 -4.27 7.51
CA ALA A 3 -6.34 -3.23 8.52
C ALA A 3 -6.32 -3.79 9.96
N GLN A 4 -7.05 -4.85 10.23
CA GLN A 4 -7.02 -5.53 11.53
C GLN A 4 -5.67 -6.21 11.78
N ALA A 5 -5.10 -6.85 10.77
CA ALA A 5 -3.78 -7.46 10.84
C ALA A 5 -2.69 -6.41 11.11
N VAL A 6 -2.74 -5.27 10.43
CA VAL A 6 -1.83 -4.12 10.67
C VAL A 6 -1.95 -3.61 12.10
N ARG A 7 -3.16 -3.45 12.64
CA ARG A 7 -3.37 -3.03 14.04
C ARG A 7 -2.84 -4.06 15.04
N ALA A 8 -3.00 -5.34 14.75
CA ALA A 8 -2.52 -6.42 15.62
C ALA A 8 -0.99 -6.49 15.69
N LEU A 9 -0.28 -6.08 14.63
CA LEU A 9 1.18 -5.94 14.65
C LEU A 9 1.67 -4.84 15.59
N GLY A 10 0.83 -3.86 15.87
CA GLY A 10 1.20 -2.68 16.66
C GLY A 10 2.10 -1.68 15.91
N PRO A 11 2.43 -0.54 16.55
CA PRO A 11 3.21 0.53 15.93
C PRO A 11 4.66 0.08 15.68
N ARG A 12 5.03 0.05 14.41
CA ARG A 12 6.37 -0.26 13.90
C ARG A 12 6.54 0.24 12.48
N PRO A 13 7.75 0.43 11.97
CA PRO A 13 7.95 0.62 10.54
C PRO A 13 7.39 -0.58 9.78
N LEU A 14 6.55 -0.33 8.79
CA LEU A 14 5.94 -1.36 7.94
C LEU A 14 5.85 -0.83 6.51
N GLN A 15 6.55 -1.48 5.59
CA GLN A 15 6.53 -1.12 4.18
C GLN A 15 5.73 -2.15 3.38
N VAL A 16 4.67 -1.69 2.71
CA VAL A 16 3.84 -2.49 1.80
C VAL A 16 3.94 -1.91 0.40
N GLN A 17 4.48 -2.68 -0.53
CA GLN A 17 4.59 -2.31 -1.94
C GLN A 17 3.44 -2.90 -2.76
N LEU A 18 2.86 -2.07 -3.64
CA LEU A 18 1.76 -2.41 -4.52
C LEU A 18 2.21 -2.30 -5.96
N SER A 19 2.31 -3.42 -6.67
CA SER A 19 2.62 -3.48 -8.10
C SER A 19 1.43 -3.94 -8.91
N GLY A 20 1.49 -3.70 -10.21
CA GLY A 20 0.45 -4.06 -11.17
C GLY A 20 0.26 -2.98 -12.22
N ASP A 21 -0.34 -3.33 -13.34
CA ASP A 21 -0.57 -2.43 -14.47
C ASP A 21 -1.45 -1.24 -14.10
N LEU A 22 -1.46 -0.23 -14.96
CA LEU A 22 -2.38 0.89 -14.84
C LEU A 22 -3.84 0.35 -14.82
N GLY A 23 -4.63 0.79 -13.85
CA GLY A 23 -6.01 0.31 -13.68
C GLY A 23 -6.14 -1.01 -12.91
N ALA A 24 -5.05 -1.66 -12.47
CA ALA A 24 -5.11 -2.90 -11.68
C ALA A 24 -5.75 -2.75 -10.30
N GLY A 25 -5.93 -1.52 -9.80
CA GLY A 25 -6.62 -1.23 -8.55
C GLY A 25 -5.71 -0.89 -7.36
N LYS A 26 -4.44 -0.51 -7.60
CA LYS A 26 -3.49 -0.14 -6.53
C LYS A 26 -4.03 0.97 -5.63
N THR A 27 -4.45 2.08 -6.21
CA THR A 27 -5.01 3.22 -5.46
C THR A 27 -6.34 2.87 -4.79
N THR A 28 -7.14 2.02 -5.40
CA THR A 28 -8.38 1.51 -4.79
C THR A 28 -8.07 0.69 -3.55
N LEU A 29 -7.06 -0.18 -3.61
CA LEU A 29 -6.61 -0.97 -2.46
C LEU A 29 -6.03 -0.07 -1.36
N SER A 30 -5.15 0.88 -1.71
CA SER A 30 -4.60 1.85 -0.75
C SER A 30 -5.70 2.62 -0.02
N ARG A 31 -6.72 3.08 -0.75
CA ARG A 31 -7.89 3.75 -0.19
C ARG A 31 -8.68 2.83 0.74
N ALA A 32 -8.91 1.58 0.34
CA ALA A 32 -9.63 0.61 1.16
C ALA A 32 -8.87 0.28 2.45
N ILE A 33 -7.53 0.20 2.41
CA ILE A 33 -6.69 0.01 3.59
C ILE A 33 -6.81 1.21 4.54
N LEU A 34 -6.69 2.44 4.03
CA LEU A 34 -6.81 3.67 4.83
C LEU A 34 -8.17 3.77 5.51
N HIS A 35 -9.27 3.53 4.78
CA HIS A 35 -10.61 3.51 5.36
C HIS A 35 -10.77 2.38 6.40
N GLY A 36 -10.23 1.20 6.12
CA GLY A 36 -10.22 0.09 7.07
C GLY A 36 -9.43 0.38 8.35
N LEU A 37 -8.40 1.23 8.26
CA LEU A 37 -7.65 1.75 9.40
C LEU A 37 -8.38 2.89 10.12
N GLY A 38 -9.53 3.34 9.64
CA GLY A 38 -10.37 4.33 10.30
C GLY A 38 -10.23 5.75 9.75
N HIS A 39 -9.54 5.94 8.62
CA HIS A 39 -9.57 7.24 7.94
C HIS A 39 -10.97 7.50 7.39
N THR A 40 -11.58 8.62 7.76
CA THR A 40 -12.95 8.98 7.35
C THR A 40 -12.98 10.04 6.24
N GLY A 41 -11.84 10.65 5.95
CA GLY A 41 -11.72 11.69 4.95
C GLY A 41 -11.53 11.17 3.53
N ARG A 42 -11.43 12.11 2.59
CA ARG A 42 -11.12 11.80 1.20
C ARG A 42 -9.66 11.33 1.08
N VAL A 43 -9.45 10.19 0.46
CA VAL A 43 -8.11 9.72 0.07
C VAL A 43 -7.78 10.27 -1.31
N ARG A 44 -6.71 11.07 -1.37
CA ARG A 44 -6.19 11.63 -2.61
C ARG A 44 -5.09 10.73 -3.16
N SER A 45 -5.02 10.63 -4.49
CA SER A 45 -3.83 10.03 -5.13
C SER A 45 -2.70 11.07 -5.10
N PRO A 46 -1.52 10.74 -4.55
CA PRO A 46 -0.39 11.67 -4.48
C PRO A 46 0.38 11.76 -5.80
N THR A 47 -0.31 11.88 -6.92
CA THR A 47 0.27 11.84 -8.28
C THR A 47 1.31 12.95 -8.50
N TYR A 48 1.15 14.10 -7.86
CA TYR A 48 2.06 15.24 -8.01
C TYR A 48 2.99 15.44 -6.82
N THR A 49 2.54 15.09 -5.61
CA THR A 49 3.31 15.26 -4.36
C THR A 49 4.16 14.06 -4.02
N LEU A 50 3.99 12.95 -4.75
CA LEU A 50 4.61 11.63 -4.54
C LEU A 50 4.25 10.97 -3.22
N VAL A 51 3.94 11.70 -2.17
CA VAL A 51 3.53 11.19 -0.87
C VAL A 51 2.41 12.03 -0.28
N GLU A 52 1.45 11.36 0.33
CA GLU A 52 0.39 11.97 1.13
C GLU A 52 0.38 11.33 2.53
N PRO A 53 0.58 12.12 3.60
CA PRO A 53 0.50 11.62 4.97
C PRO A 53 -0.94 11.55 5.45
N TYR A 54 -1.24 10.51 6.23
CA TYR A 54 -2.52 10.33 6.92
C TYR A 54 -2.28 9.99 8.39
N GLU A 55 -3.22 10.38 9.21
CA GLU A 55 -3.31 9.95 10.59
C GLU A 55 -4.58 9.11 10.78
N VAL A 56 -4.43 7.93 11.37
CA VAL A 56 -5.53 7.01 11.62
C VAL A 56 -5.52 6.57 13.08
N PRO A 57 -6.68 6.13 13.64
CA PRO A 57 -6.71 5.59 15.00
C PRO A 57 -5.77 4.39 15.15
N GLY A 58 -4.89 4.43 16.13
CA GLY A 58 -3.97 3.35 16.51
C GLY A 58 -4.31 2.75 17.86
N ALA A 59 -3.59 1.70 18.26
CA ALA A 59 -3.82 1.00 19.53
C ALA A 59 -3.58 1.87 20.79
N SER A 60 -2.67 2.84 20.69
CA SER A 60 -2.28 3.73 21.80
C SER A 60 -2.30 5.20 21.39
N GLY A 61 -3.22 5.61 20.54
CA GLY A 61 -3.32 6.97 20.04
C GLY A 61 -3.44 7.03 18.52
N THR A 62 -2.62 7.85 17.87
CA THR A 62 -2.64 8.04 16.42
C THR A 62 -1.52 7.25 15.76
N GLN A 63 -1.82 6.56 14.67
CA GLN A 63 -0.85 5.88 13.80
C GLN A 63 -0.71 6.68 12.50
N LYS A 64 0.53 6.90 12.07
CA LYS A 64 0.83 7.52 10.77
C LYS A 64 0.76 6.48 9.65
N VAL A 65 0.25 6.92 8.50
CA VAL A 65 0.27 6.19 7.25
C VAL A 65 0.78 7.13 6.16
N TYR A 66 1.79 6.70 5.42
CA TYR A 66 2.29 7.41 4.25
C TYR A 66 1.86 6.68 2.99
N HIS A 67 1.13 7.35 2.12
CA HIS A 67 0.73 6.82 0.83
C HIS A 67 1.60 7.43 -0.26
N PHE A 68 2.44 6.62 -0.87
CA PHE A 68 3.32 6.98 -1.98
C PHE A 68 2.73 6.51 -3.31
N ASP A 69 2.80 7.37 -4.32
CA ASP A 69 2.55 7.02 -5.72
C ASP A 69 3.76 7.48 -6.54
N LEU A 70 4.58 6.53 -6.96
CA LEU A 70 5.83 6.78 -7.64
C LEU A 70 5.71 6.71 -9.16
N TYR A 71 4.49 6.71 -9.71
CA TYR A 71 4.28 6.60 -11.16
C TYR A 71 5.06 7.64 -11.96
N ARG A 72 5.12 8.89 -11.47
CA ARG A 72 5.82 10.02 -12.10
C ARG A 72 7.20 10.30 -11.52
N PHE A 73 7.67 9.46 -10.62
CA PHE A 73 9.00 9.61 -10.06
C PHE A 73 10.07 9.36 -11.11
N VAL A 74 11.01 10.30 -11.26
CA VAL A 74 12.06 10.27 -12.27
C VAL A 74 13.43 10.48 -11.65
N ASP A 75 13.58 11.43 -10.73
CA ASP A 75 14.84 11.90 -10.22
C ASP A 75 15.14 11.36 -8.81
N PRO A 76 16.20 10.54 -8.66
CA PRO A 76 16.64 10.07 -7.35
C PRO A 76 17.01 11.17 -6.34
N GLU A 77 17.44 12.36 -6.80
CA GLU A 77 17.76 13.49 -5.94
C GLU A 77 16.48 14.01 -5.24
N GLU A 78 15.35 14.02 -5.93
CA GLU A 78 14.05 14.40 -5.37
C GLU A 78 13.69 13.56 -4.14
N TRP A 79 14.05 12.27 -4.13
CA TRP A 79 13.85 11.37 -2.99
C TRP A 79 14.61 11.84 -1.74
N THR A 80 15.84 12.25 -1.94
CA THR A 80 16.73 12.70 -0.86
C THR A 80 16.30 14.07 -0.33
N ASP A 81 16.02 15.01 -1.23
CA ASP A 81 15.66 16.39 -0.90
C ASP A 81 14.30 16.47 -0.17
N ALA A 82 13.36 15.62 -0.54
CA ALA A 82 12.05 15.55 0.10
C ALA A 82 12.04 14.82 1.45
N GLY A 83 13.17 14.21 1.87
CA GLY A 83 13.25 13.49 3.14
C GLY A 83 12.41 12.22 3.21
N PHE A 84 12.09 11.59 2.10
CA PHE A 84 11.24 10.39 2.05
C PHE A 84 11.79 9.21 2.84
N ARG A 85 13.12 9.10 2.95
CA ARG A 85 13.77 8.06 3.75
C ARG A 85 13.28 8.03 5.19
N ASP A 86 13.03 9.19 5.79
CA ASP A 86 12.60 9.30 7.18
C ASP A 86 11.22 8.70 7.41
N CYS A 87 10.34 8.75 6.42
CA CYS A 87 9.01 8.13 6.48
C CYS A 87 9.09 6.62 6.71
N PHE A 88 10.11 5.96 6.16
CA PHE A 88 10.32 4.51 6.29
C PHE A 88 11.00 4.09 7.60
N ALA A 89 11.60 5.04 8.31
CA ALA A 89 12.23 4.81 9.61
C ALA A 89 11.25 5.02 10.78
N GLU A 90 10.18 5.79 10.56
CA GLU A 90 9.16 6.02 11.57
C GLU A 90 8.29 4.77 11.83
N PRO A 91 7.68 4.62 13.03
CA PRO A 91 6.70 3.59 13.31
C PRO A 91 5.37 3.86 12.58
N ALA A 92 5.41 3.85 11.26
CA ALA A 92 4.34 4.18 10.34
C ALA A 92 4.14 3.07 9.30
N LEU A 93 2.94 3.00 8.74
CA LEU A 93 2.66 2.19 7.57
C LEU A 93 2.98 3.01 6.32
N CYS A 94 3.89 2.53 5.47
CA CYS A 94 4.16 3.07 4.15
C CYS A 94 3.48 2.18 3.09
N LEU A 95 2.48 2.72 2.39
CA LEU A 95 1.85 2.12 1.22
C LEU A 95 2.50 2.72 -0.02
N VAL A 96 3.17 1.90 -0.84
CA VAL A 96 3.95 2.38 -1.98
C VAL A 96 3.41 1.80 -3.27
N GLU A 97 2.80 2.65 -4.11
CA GLU A 97 2.39 2.30 -5.46
C GLU A 97 3.53 2.56 -6.46
N TRP A 98 3.66 1.72 -7.48
CA TRP A 98 4.71 1.76 -8.49
C TRP A 98 6.13 1.67 -7.91
N PRO A 99 6.41 0.68 -7.05
CA PRO A 99 7.71 0.57 -6.37
C PRO A 99 8.88 0.38 -7.35
N GLU A 100 8.63 -0.17 -8.54
CA GLU A 100 9.62 -0.38 -9.61
C GLU A 100 10.27 0.93 -10.08
N LYS A 101 9.62 2.07 -9.89
CA LYS A 101 10.16 3.38 -10.26
C LYS A 101 11.31 3.85 -9.35
N ALA A 102 11.36 3.38 -8.11
CA ALA A 102 12.37 3.77 -7.13
C ALA A 102 12.95 2.58 -6.36
N GLN A 103 13.01 1.41 -6.97
CA GLN A 103 13.34 0.14 -6.30
C GLN A 103 14.66 0.18 -5.52
N ALA A 104 15.71 0.82 -6.07
CA ALA A 104 17.00 0.95 -5.41
C ALA A 104 16.96 1.83 -4.14
N LEU A 105 15.97 2.72 -4.03
CA LEU A 105 15.81 3.66 -2.90
C LEU A 105 14.90 3.11 -1.81
N LEU A 106 13.94 2.25 -2.17
CA LEU A 106 12.93 1.72 -1.27
C LEU A 106 13.46 0.59 -0.37
N GLY A 107 14.45 -0.16 -0.82
CA GLY A 107 14.90 -1.36 -0.15
C GLY A 107 13.88 -2.50 -0.21
N THR A 108 14.03 -3.49 0.68
CA THR A 108 13.16 -4.66 0.76
C THR A 108 11.86 -4.32 1.48
N PRO A 109 10.68 -4.51 0.86
CA PRO A 109 9.40 -4.30 1.55
C PRO A 109 9.16 -5.43 2.57
N ASP A 110 8.33 -5.16 3.56
CA ASP A 110 7.82 -6.22 4.44
C ASP A 110 6.84 -7.12 3.69
N LEU A 111 5.91 -6.50 2.97
CA LEU A 111 4.94 -7.20 2.14
C LEU A 111 4.90 -6.59 0.73
N HIS A 112 4.90 -7.45 -0.27
CA HIS A 112 4.64 -7.09 -1.66
C HIS A 112 3.30 -7.65 -2.10
N ILE A 113 2.44 -6.80 -2.66
CA ILE A 113 1.13 -7.14 -3.21
C ILE A 113 1.16 -6.86 -4.71
N ALA A 114 1.10 -7.92 -5.50
CA ALA A 114 0.97 -7.82 -6.95
C ALA A 114 -0.50 -7.93 -7.34
N LEU A 115 -1.02 -6.92 -8.03
CA LEU A 115 -2.39 -6.84 -8.50
C LEU A 115 -2.46 -7.09 -9.99
N ALA A 116 -3.41 -7.93 -10.41
CA ALA A 116 -3.72 -8.17 -11.80
C ALA A 116 -5.24 -8.20 -12.03
N VAL A 117 -5.67 -7.90 -13.25
CA VAL A 117 -7.06 -8.12 -13.68
C VAL A 117 -7.20 -9.61 -14.00
N ASP A 118 -8.22 -10.25 -13.46
CA ASP A 118 -8.55 -11.62 -13.82
C ASP A 118 -9.41 -11.64 -15.09
N THR A 119 -8.77 -11.85 -16.21
CA THR A 119 -9.43 -11.92 -17.52
C THR A 119 -10.10 -13.27 -17.79
N VAL A 120 -9.88 -14.26 -16.92
CA VAL A 120 -10.46 -15.61 -17.10
C VAL A 120 -11.87 -15.70 -16.50
N HIS A 121 -12.14 -14.94 -15.44
CA HIS A 121 -13.41 -14.92 -14.73
C HIS A 121 -14.19 -13.61 -14.94
N GLU A 122 -14.08 -13.02 -16.13
CA GLU A 122 -14.89 -11.85 -16.49
C GLU A 122 -16.38 -12.21 -16.46
N THR A 123 -17.15 -11.45 -15.72
CA THR A 123 -18.60 -11.59 -15.66
C THR A 123 -19.25 -10.32 -16.20
N TYR A 124 -20.31 -10.47 -16.96
CA TYR A 124 -21.14 -9.36 -17.43
C TYR A 124 -22.42 -9.36 -16.62
N ASP A 125 -22.63 -8.32 -15.83
CA ASP A 125 -23.88 -8.08 -15.12
C ASP A 125 -24.41 -6.70 -15.52
N ASP A 126 -25.69 -6.62 -15.89
CA ASP A 126 -26.37 -5.39 -16.36
C ASP A 126 -25.62 -4.62 -17.47
N GLY A 127 -24.86 -5.30 -18.33
CA GLY A 127 -24.10 -4.72 -19.42
C GLY A 127 -22.80 -4.00 -18.97
N VAL A 128 -22.43 -4.16 -17.71
CA VAL A 128 -21.16 -3.67 -17.15
C VAL A 128 -20.18 -4.84 -17.04
N GLU A 129 -18.99 -4.66 -17.59
CA GLU A 129 -17.91 -5.63 -17.48
C GLU A 129 -17.32 -5.57 -16.06
N HIS A 130 -17.45 -6.67 -15.32
CA HIS A 130 -16.87 -6.85 -14.01
C HIS A 130 -15.72 -7.85 -14.11
N ALA A 131 -14.50 -7.35 -14.27
CA ALA A 131 -13.31 -8.17 -14.19
C ALA A 131 -12.81 -8.23 -12.74
N PRO A 132 -12.82 -9.40 -12.10
CA PRO A 132 -12.25 -9.57 -10.76
C PRO A 132 -10.79 -9.14 -10.71
N ARG A 133 -10.30 -8.86 -9.52
CA ARG A 133 -8.89 -8.54 -9.30
C ARG A 133 -8.23 -9.67 -8.52
N LEU A 134 -7.10 -10.13 -9.02
CA LEU A 134 -6.24 -11.08 -8.34
C LEU A 134 -5.18 -10.31 -7.55
N ALA A 135 -5.01 -10.67 -6.30
CA ALA A 135 -3.95 -10.15 -5.45
C ALA A 135 -3.03 -11.28 -5.01
N ARG A 136 -1.76 -11.20 -5.37
CA ARG A 136 -0.72 -12.11 -4.88
C ARG A 136 0.07 -11.40 -3.80
N LEU A 137 0.07 -11.94 -2.58
CA LEU A 137 0.77 -11.41 -1.44
C LEU A 137 2.06 -12.21 -1.20
N SER A 138 3.17 -11.51 -1.00
CA SER A 138 4.49 -12.12 -0.76
C SER A 138 5.19 -11.41 0.38
N ALA A 139 5.39 -12.10 1.50
CA ALA A 139 6.22 -11.59 2.59
C ALA A 139 7.70 -11.63 2.19
N ARG A 140 8.43 -10.57 2.54
CA ARG A 140 9.86 -10.42 2.26
C ARG A 140 10.71 -10.27 3.51
N THR A 141 10.07 -10.06 4.67
CA THR A 141 10.71 -9.95 5.99
C THR A 141 9.93 -10.77 7.02
N PRO A 142 10.52 -11.02 8.21
CA PRO A 142 9.79 -11.64 9.32
C PRO A 142 8.52 -10.88 9.71
N THR A 143 8.54 -9.54 9.68
CA THR A 143 7.36 -8.69 9.92
C THR A 143 6.27 -8.92 8.88
N GLY A 144 6.64 -8.99 7.60
CA GLY A 144 5.71 -9.30 6.52
C GLY A 144 5.11 -10.70 6.66
N LEU A 145 5.89 -11.68 7.13
CA LEU A 145 5.38 -13.02 7.40
C LEU A 145 4.37 -13.02 8.53
N GLN A 146 4.63 -12.30 9.63
CA GLN A 146 3.68 -12.12 10.71
C GLN A 146 2.38 -11.48 10.22
N LEU A 147 2.48 -10.45 9.35
CA LEU A 147 1.32 -9.81 8.76
C LEU A 147 0.48 -10.80 7.94
N LEU A 148 1.11 -11.63 7.10
CA LEU A 148 0.41 -12.65 6.33
C LEU A 148 -0.30 -13.68 7.21
N GLN A 149 0.32 -14.10 8.31
CA GLN A 149 -0.26 -15.07 9.24
C GLN A 149 -1.51 -14.53 9.96
N LEU A 150 -1.63 -13.22 10.08
CA LEU A 150 -2.80 -12.55 10.67
C LEU A 150 -3.95 -12.35 9.68
N LEU A 151 -3.73 -12.59 8.39
CA LEU A 151 -4.77 -12.54 7.39
C LEU A 151 -5.57 -13.86 7.39
N PRO A 152 -6.89 -13.80 7.12
CA PRO A 152 -7.66 -15.02 6.95
C PRO A 152 -7.13 -15.81 5.75
N PRO A 153 -7.21 -17.13 5.78
CA PRO A 153 -6.87 -17.96 4.62
C PRO A 153 -7.78 -17.59 3.45
N CYS A 154 -7.22 -17.64 2.24
CA CYS A 154 -7.98 -17.43 0.99
C CYS A 154 -8.84 -18.65 0.67
#